data_2ba762923c434cceb7235e50fccdf0a0
#
_entry.id   2ba762923c434cceb7235e50fccdf0a0
#
_cell.length_a   1.000
_cell.length_b   1.000
_cell.length_c   1.000
_cell.angle_alpha   90.00
_cell.angle_beta   90.00
_cell.angle_gamma   90.00
#
_symmetry.space_group_name_H-M   'P 1'
#
loop_
_entity.id
_entity.type
_entity.pdbx_description
1 polymer ?
#
loop_
_entity_poly.entity_id
_entity_poly.type
_entity_poly.pdbx_seq_one_letter_code
_entity_poly.pdbx_strand_id
1 'polypeptide(L)'
;GSMPTSFARPIVLEPGLYHVPKEIPQGKVVMGLRSIDRDDPDLIPFLLLDEILGAGGFTSRLMQQVRSNEGLAYSVRSTVTPKVYYPGDFRAGFESKNATVALATKIVLDEIGKVRNDLVTEDELETAKQSLIETFPRQFESKPQMLRVFVNDEWTGRAADYWQTFREKVKAVTREDLQRVAKKHLDPEKMAILVVGDWDEIAPGDLEKRASMQDFFGGKVTHLPLRDPLTLEPLPEAASAAAP
;
A
#
# COMPACT_ATOMS: atom_id res chain seq x y z
N GLY A 1 -29.68 15.71 14.19
CA GLY A 1 -28.84 16.68 13.52
C GLY A 1 -28.62 16.27 12.09
N SER A 2 -28.75 17.18 11.11
CA SER A 2 -28.46 16.91 9.72
C SER A 2 -26.96 16.61 9.58
N MET A 3 -26.62 15.52 8.90
CA MET A 3 -25.22 15.28 8.52
C MET A 3 -24.69 16.42 7.64
N PRO A 4 -23.42 16.79 7.77
CA PRO A 4 -22.84 17.77 6.86
C PRO A 4 -22.94 17.26 5.43
N THR A 5 -23.52 18.06 4.55
CA THR A 5 -23.76 17.70 3.13
C THR A 5 -22.53 17.83 2.24
N SER A 6 -21.41 18.27 2.79
CA SER A 6 -20.13 18.31 2.06
C SER A 6 -18.99 17.80 2.93
N PHE A 7 -18.38 16.72 2.52
CA PHE A 7 -17.07 16.33 3.02
C PHE A 7 -16.01 17.18 2.30
N ALA A 8 -15.00 17.65 3.05
CA ALA A 8 -13.87 18.30 2.43
C ALA A 8 -13.32 17.38 1.32
N ARG A 9 -13.13 17.93 0.12
CA ARG A 9 -12.53 17.14 -0.97
C ARG A 9 -11.17 16.64 -0.50
N PRO A 10 -10.88 15.35 -0.64
CA PRO A 10 -9.58 14.83 -0.27
C PRO A 10 -8.50 15.58 -1.05
N ILE A 11 -7.39 15.90 -0.38
CA ILE A 11 -6.22 16.50 -1.01
C ILE A 11 -5.79 15.58 -2.16
N VAL A 12 -5.57 16.15 -3.33
CA VAL A 12 -5.03 15.42 -4.48
C VAL A 12 -3.59 15.03 -4.14
N LEU A 13 -3.31 13.74 -4.17
CA LEU A 13 -1.95 13.24 -4.03
C LEU A 13 -1.24 13.46 -5.38
N GLU A 14 -0.25 14.33 -5.42
CA GLU A 14 0.56 14.51 -6.62
C GLU A 14 1.57 13.37 -6.74
N PRO A 15 1.66 12.71 -7.90
CA PRO A 15 2.68 11.70 -8.14
C PRO A 15 4.08 12.30 -8.07
N GLY A 16 5.02 11.52 -7.58
CA GLY A 16 6.40 11.98 -7.49
C GLY A 16 7.21 11.31 -6.40
N LEU A 17 8.49 11.67 -6.36
CA LEU A 17 9.43 11.24 -5.35
C LEU A 17 9.61 12.35 -4.32
N TYR A 18 9.35 12.03 -3.07
CA TYR A 18 9.42 12.93 -1.93
C TYR A 18 10.43 12.40 -0.92
N HIS A 19 11.23 13.29 -0.36
CA HIS A 19 12.21 12.93 0.65
C HIS A 19 12.09 13.82 1.89
N VAL A 20 12.16 13.19 3.06
CA VAL A 20 12.30 13.86 4.36
C VAL A 20 13.67 13.47 4.93
N PRO A 21 14.58 14.43 5.17
CA PRO A 21 15.91 14.14 5.70
C PRO A 21 15.81 13.67 7.15
N LYS A 22 16.47 12.55 7.45
CA LYS A 22 16.64 12.05 8.81
C LYS A 22 17.87 11.14 8.88
N GLU A 23 18.75 11.40 9.83
CA GLU A 23 19.91 10.53 10.10
C GLU A 23 19.48 9.27 10.84
N ILE A 24 19.13 8.24 10.08
CA ILE A 24 18.72 6.92 10.57
C ILE A 24 19.41 5.83 9.74
N PRO A 25 19.78 4.67 10.36
CA PRO A 25 20.51 3.61 9.66
C PRO A 25 19.68 2.86 8.62
N GLN A 26 18.35 3.01 8.68
CA GLN A 26 17.42 2.37 7.75
C GLN A 26 16.45 3.42 7.20
N GLY A 27 16.45 3.57 5.89
CA GLY A 27 15.46 4.38 5.21
C GLY A 27 14.08 3.74 5.27
N LYS A 28 13.06 4.56 5.50
CA LYS A 28 11.66 4.17 5.52
C LYS A 28 10.98 4.64 4.25
N VAL A 29 10.27 3.74 3.58
CA VAL A 29 9.58 4.05 2.34
C VAL A 29 8.10 3.75 2.48
N VAL A 30 7.27 4.69 2.04
CA VAL A 30 5.84 4.49 1.82
C VAL A 30 5.50 4.98 0.42
N MET A 31 4.92 4.11 -0.38
CA MET A 31 4.39 4.43 -1.69
C MET A 31 2.87 4.39 -1.61
N GLY A 32 2.19 5.32 -2.23
CA GLY A 32 0.74 5.32 -2.19
C GLY A 32 0.10 5.99 -3.38
N LEU A 33 -1.13 5.61 -3.63
CA LEU A 33 -2.01 6.25 -4.60
C LEU A 33 -3.47 6.19 -4.14
N ARG A 34 -4.30 7.04 -4.72
CA ARG A 34 -5.75 6.96 -4.52
C ARG A 34 -6.28 5.65 -5.07
N SER A 35 -7.19 5.04 -4.33
CA SER A 35 -7.74 3.74 -4.63
C SER A 35 -9.27 3.83 -4.79
N ILE A 36 -9.99 2.87 -4.29
CA ILE A 36 -11.40 2.65 -4.56
C ILE A 36 -12.29 2.89 -3.33
N ASP A 37 -13.57 3.06 -3.59
CA ASP A 37 -14.58 3.12 -2.54
C ASP A 37 -14.92 1.72 -2.03
N ARG A 38 -15.50 1.66 -0.82
CA ARG A 38 -15.90 0.40 -0.20
C ARG A 38 -16.94 -0.39 -1.01
N ASP A 39 -17.80 0.31 -1.74
CA ASP A 39 -18.90 -0.30 -2.49
C ASP A 39 -18.58 -0.44 -3.99
N ASP A 40 -17.33 -0.20 -4.40
CA ASP A 40 -16.85 -0.43 -5.77
C ASP A 40 -16.89 -1.94 -6.07
N PRO A 41 -17.45 -2.37 -7.23
CA PRO A 41 -17.47 -3.77 -7.63
C PRO A 41 -16.07 -4.40 -7.75
N ASP A 42 -15.04 -3.60 -7.94
CA ASP A 42 -13.65 -4.05 -8.01
C ASP A 42 -13.03 -4.31 -6.62
N LEU A 43 -13.73 -4.04 -5.51
CA LEU A 43 -13.14 -4.17 -4.17
C LEU A 43 -12.66 -5.59 -3.89
N ILE A 44 -13.49 -6.61 -4.12
CA ILE A 44 -13.13 -8.01 -3.81
C ILE A 44 -11.96 -8.48 -4.68
N PRO A 45 -11.97 -8.31 -6.01
CA PRO A 45 -10.80 -8.58 -6.84
C PRO A 45 -9.54 -7.82 -6.38
N PHE A 46 -9.68 -6.56 -5.93
CA PHE A 46 -8.53 -5.79 -5.47
C PHE A 46 -7.98 -6.28 -4.12
N LEU A 47 -8.83 -6.71 -3.20
CA LEU A 47 -8.38 -7.33 -1.95
C LEU A 47 -7.62 -8.65 -2.20
N LEU A 48 -8.09 -9.47 -3.16
CA LEU A 48 -7.38 -10.69 -3.56
C LEU A 48 -6.04 -10.39 -4.23
N LEU A 49 -6.00 -9.37 -5.08
CA LEU A 49 -4.76 -8.90 -5.69
C LEU A 49 -3.76 -8.42 -4.63
N ASP A 50 -4.23 -7.66 -3.63
CA ASP A 50 -3.39 -7.18 -2.52
C ASP A 50 -2.87 -8.31 -1.65
N GLU A 51 -3.69 -9.35 -1.41
CA GLU A 51 -3.27 -10.56 -0.70
C GLU A 51 -2.10 -11.24 -1.41
N ILE A 52 -2.14 -11.35 -2.74
CA ILE A 52 -1.06 -11.88 -3.56
C ILE A 52 0.15 -10.95 -3.55
N LEU A 53 -0.07 -9.65 -3.67
CA LEU A 53 1.00 -8.67 -3.81
C LEU A 53 1.78 -8.48 -2.51
N GLY A 54 1.10 -8.11 -1.40
CA GLY A 54 1.80 -7.75 -0.17
C GLY A 54 1.05 -7.95 1.14
N ALA A 55 -0.30 -8.14 1.14
CA ALA A 55 -1.08 -8.34 2.36
C ALA A 55 -0.99 -9.77 2.90
N GLY A 56 -0.77 -10.76 2.04
CA GLY A 56 -0.72 -12.19 2.40
C GLY A 56 0.51 -12.65 3.20
N GLY A 57 1.27 -11.71 3.77
CA GLY A 57 2.41 -12.03 4.61
C GLY A 57 3.51 -12.76 3.86
N PHE A 58 4.01 -13.88 4.42
CA PHE A 58 5.15 -14.61 3.85
C PHE A 58 4.90 -15.24 2.47
N THR A 59 3.67 -15.46 2.09
CA THR A 59 3.29 -16.02 0.79
C THR A 59 3.18 -14.95 -0.30
N SER A 60 3.15 -13.67 0.08
CA SER A 60 3.02 -12.56 -0.87
C SER A 60 4.29 -12.33 -1.69
N ARG A 61 4.11 -11.83 -2.93
CA ARG A 61 5.22 -11.56 -3.86
C ARG A 61 6.24 -10.60 -3.28
N LEU A 62 5.79 -9.49 -2.66
CA LEU A 62 6.69 -8.50 -2.07
C LEU A 62 7.56 -9.11 -0.98
N MET A 63 6.97 -9.91 -0.07
CA MET A 63 7.75 -10.58 0.98
C MET A 63 8.76 -11.57 0.41
N GLN A 64 8.37 -12.33 -0.60
CA GLN A 64 9.28 -13.27 -1.25
C GLN A 64 10.43 -12.56 -1.95
N GLN A 65 10.15 -11.51 -2.74
CA GLN A 65 11.19 -10.84 -3.52
C GLN A 65 12.09 -9.96 -2.65
N VAL A 66 11.53 -9.06 -1.83
CA VAL A 66 12.32 -8.07 -1.09
C VAL A 66 13.00 -8.69 0.12
N ARG A 67 12.32 -9.60 0.85
CA ARG A 67 12.87 -10.22 2.05
C ARG A 67 13.58 -11.52 1.78
N SER A 68 12.89 -12.50 1.18
CA SER A 68 13.41 -13.89 1.11
C SER A 68 14.50 -14.03 0.06
N ASN A 69 14.33 -13.46 -1.12
CA ASN A 69 15.27 -13.58 -2.22
C ASN A 69 16.44 -12.60 -2.11
N GLU A 70 16.15 -11.33 -1.81
CA GLU A 70 17.14 -10.26 -1.83
C GLU A 70 17.66 -9.87 -0.42
N GLY A 71 16.93 -10.20 0.64
CA GLY A 71 17.33 -9.88 2.01
C GLY A 71 17.38 -8.38 2.34
N LEU A 72 16.64 -7.54 1.59
CA LEU A 72 16.74 -6.09 1.67
C LEU A 72 15.96 -5.49 2.84
N ALA A 73 14.85 -6.13 3.24
CA ALA A 73 13.99 -5.65 4.30
C ALA A 73 13.51 -6.79 5.19
N TYR A 74 13.32 -6.51 6.49
CA TYR A 74 12.70 -7.48 7.40
C TYR A 74 11.22 -7.69 7.08
N SER A 75 10.52 -6.64 6.68
CA SER A 75 9.11 -6.67 6.33
C SER A 75 8.82 -5.71 5.20
N VAL A 76 8.01 -6.14 4.26
CA VAL A 76 7.41 -5.32 3.22
C VAL A 76 5.96 -5.72 3.08
N ARG A 77 5.07 -4.75 2.95
CA ARG A 77 3.62 -5.00 2.89
C ARG A 77 2.95 -4.04 1.94
N SER A 78 1.83 -4.48 1.37
CA SER A 78 0.85 -3.58 0.77
C SER A 78 -0.49 -3.66 1.49
N THR A 79 -1.34 -2.67 1.27
CA THR A 79 -2.66 -2.57 1.89
C THR A 79 -3.58 -1.74 1.01
N VAL A 80 -4.74 -2.28 0.69
CA VAL A 80 -5.88 -1.56 0.14
C VAL A 80 -6.80 -1.13 1.27
N THR A 81 -7.03 0.17 1.41
CA THR A 81 -7.90 0.73 2.45
C THR A 81 -9.09 1.45 1.81
N PRO A 82 -10.19 0.74 1.52
CA PRO A 82 -11.38 1.36 0.94
C PRO A 82 -12.05 2.30 1.96
N LYS A 83 -12.64 3.39 1.48
CA LYS A 83 -13.40 4.33 2.31
C LYS A 83 -14.85 4.39 1.85
N VAL A 84 -15.73 4.89 2.74
CA VAL A 84 -17.18 4.92 2.49
C VAL A 84 -17.61 6.16 1.69
N TYR A 85 -17.02 7.31 1.99
CA TYR A 85 -17.48 8.61 1.51
C TYR A 85 -16.56 9.27 0.49
N TYR A 86 -15.42 8.69 0.24
CA TYR A 86 -14.42 9.15 -0.73
C TYR A 86 -13.49 7.99 -1.10
N PRO A 87 -12.83 8.05 -2.25
CA PRO A 87 -11.88 7.02 -2.65
C PRO A 87 -10.82 6.79 -1.58
N GLY A 88 -10.58 5.52 -1.28
CA GLY A 88 -9.59 5.10 -0.32
C GLY A 88 -8.15 5.27 -0.83
N ASP A 89 -7.26 4.46 -0.30
CA ASP A 89 -5.86 4.44 -0.71
C ASP A 89 -5.33 3.00 -0.83
N PHE A 90 -4.39 2.84 -1.75
CA PHE A 90 -3.45 1.73 -1.78
C PHE A 90 -2.11 2.24 -1.25
N ARG A 91 -1.46 1.45 -0.43
CA ARG A 91 -0.12 1.74 0.08
C ARG A 91 0.75 0.50 0.02
N ALA A 92 2.03 0.69 -0.31
CA ALA A 92 3.07 -0.28 -0.08
C ALA A 92 4.18 0.38 0.74
N GLY A 93 4.82 -0.37 1.65
CA GLY A 93 5.86 0.21 2.49
C GLY A 93 6.82 -0.82 3.05
N PHE A 94 8.03 -0.36 3.35
CA PHE A 94 9.11 -1.16 3.92
C PHE A 94 10.14 -0.27 4.63
N GLU A 95 11.02 -0.92 5.40
CA GLU A 95 12.24 -0.33 5.95
C GLU A 95 13.44 -1.15 5.46
N SER A 96 14.47 -0.47 4.96
CA SER A 96 15.67 -1.09 4.39
C SER A 96 16.91 -0.28 4.74
N LYS A 97 18.10 -0.89 4.71
CA LYS A 97 19.35 -0.12 4.82
C LYS A 97 19.37 0.99 3.76
N ASN A 98 19.87 2.16 4.12
CA ASN A 98 19.86 3.33 3.23
C ASN A 98 20.37 2.99 1.82
N ALA A 99 21.52 2.35 1.70
CA ALA A 99 22.11 1.95 0.41
C ALA A 99 21.24 1.00 -0.44
N THR A 100 20.23 0.34 0.14
CA THR A 100 19.38 -0.63 -0.58
C THR A 100 17.93 -0.17 -0.77
N VAL A 101 17.61 1.03 -0.31
CA VAL A 101 16.27 1.62 -0.45
C VAL A 101 15.83 1.72 -1.92
N ALA A 102 16.72 2.20 -2.80
CA ALA A 102 16.40 2.33 -4.22
C ALA A 102 16.08 0.98 -4.87
N LEU A 103 16.88 -0.05 -4.58
CA LEU A 103 16.67 -1.40 -5.11
C LEU A 103 15.36 -2.00 -4.59
N ALA A 104 15.07 -1.90 -3.29
CA ALA A 104 13.81 -2.37 -2.74
C ALA A 104 12.60 -1.63 -3.33
N THR A 105 12.72 -0.30 -3.54
CA THR A 105 11.71 0.51 -4.24
C THR A 105 11.44 -0.01 -5.66
N LYS A 106 12.51 -0.26 -6.41
CA LYS A 106 12.43 -0.81 -7.77
C LYS A 106 11.70 -2.16 -7.79
N ILE A 107 12.07 -3.08 -6.90
CA ILE A 107 11.44 -4.40 -6.83
C ILE A 107 9.93 -4.28 -6.54
N VAL A 108 9.51 -3.40 -5.62
CA VAL A 108 8.08 -3.19 -5.36
C VAL A 108 7.35 -2.69 -6.61
N LEU A 109 7.91 -1.71 -7.33
CA LEU A 109 7.32 -1.19 -8.56
C LEU A 109 7.32 -2.23 -9.68
N ASP A 110 8.37 -3.05 -9.80
CA ASP A 110 8.45 -4.14 -10.77
C ASP A 110 7.37 -5.20 -10.51
N GLU A 111 7.12 -5.59 -9.24
CA GLU A 111 6.05 -6.53 -8.90
C GLU A 111 4.66 -5.96 -9.20
N ILE A 112 4.44 -4.66 -8.95
CA ILE A 112 3.23 -3.97 -9.38
C ILE A 112 3.10 -3.99 -10.90
N GLY A 113 4.19 -3.77 -11.62
CA GLY A 113 4.23 -3.89 -13.08
C GLY A 113 3.87 -5.30 -13.58
N LYS A 114 4.40 -6.34 -12.92
CA LYS A 114 4.11 -7.74 -13.27
C LYS A 114 2.62 -8.07 -13.13
N VAL A 115 1.98 -7.73 -12.00
CA VAL A 115 0.54 -8.03 -11.83
C VAL A 115 -0.36 -7.23 -12.78
N ARG A 116 0.12 -6.14 -13.34
CA ARG A 116 -0.57 -5.38 -14.40
C ARG A 116 -0.43 -6.05 -15.76
N ASN A 117 0.74 -6.58 -16.07
CA ASN A 117 1.07 -7.07 -17.42
C ASN A 117 0.80 -8.56 -17.58
N ASP A 118 1.00 -9.34 -16.54
CA ASP A 118 0.89 -10.79 -16.54
C ASP A 118 -0.26 -11.25 -15.66
N LEU A 119 -0.86 -12.40 -16.00
CA LEU A 119 -1.80 -13.07 -15.13
C LEU A 119 -1.05 -13.64 -13.92
N VAL A 120 -1.65 -13.56 -12.75
CA VAL A 120 -1.19 -14.32 -11.58
C VAL A 120 -1.35 -15.82 -11.86
N THR A 121 -0.63 -16.68 -11.13
CA THR A 121 -0.82 -18.12 -11.28
C THR A 121 -2.13 -18.58 -10.65
N GLU A 122 -2.63 -19.76 -11.05
CA GLU A 122 -3.82 -20.34 -10.43
C GLU A 122 -3.60 -20.60 -8.93
N ASP A 123 -2.42 -21.09 -8.57
CA ASP A 123 -2.06 -21.35 -7.17
C ASP A 123 -2.04 -20.09 -6.31
N GLU A 124 -1.56 -18.97 -6.84
CA GLU A 124 -1.61 -17.67 -6.15
C GLU A 124 -3.06 -17.22 -5.91
N LEU A 125 -3.91 -17.33 -6.95
CA LEU A 125 -5.31 -16.95 -6.85
C LEU A 125 -6.06 -17.82 -5.83
N GLU A 126 -5.92 -19.15 -5.91
CA GLU A 126 -6.60 -20.06 -5.00
C GLU A 126 -6.10 -19.92 -3.55
N THR A 127 -4.80 -19.70 -3.35
CA THR A 127 -4.23 -19.40 -2.02
C THR A 127 -4.82 -18.12 -1.45
N ALA A 128 -4.92 -17.06 -2.24
CA ALA A 128 -5.50 -15.79 -1.81
C ALA A 128 -7.00 -15.90 -1.50
N LYS A 129 -7.76 -16.60 -2.33
CA LYS A 129 -9.19 -16.89 -2.07
C LYS A 129 -9.38 -17.65 -0.78
N GLN A 130 -8.59 -18.71 -0.57
CA GLN A 130 -8.65 -19.53 0.62
C GLN A 130 -8.32 -18.70 1.87
N SER A 131 -7.24 -17.91 1.84
CA SER A 131 -6.86 -17.00 2.93
C SER A 131 -8.01 -16.05 3.29
N LEU A 132 -8.61 -15.39 2.29
CA LEU A 132 -9.68 -14.43 2.51
C LEU A 132 -10.96 -15.10 3.04
N ILE A 133 -11.31 -16.28 2.55
CA ILE A 133 -12.49 -17.05 3.01
C ILE A 133 -12.30 -17.59 4.43
N GLU A 134 -11.11 -18.08 4.77
CA GLU A 134 -10.81 -18.65 6.08
C GLU A 134 -10.64 -17.58 7.17
N THR A 135 -10.13 -16.41 6.82
CA THR A 135 -9.98 -15.30 7.78
C THR A 135 -11.25 -14.49 7.99
N PHE A 136 -12.16 -14.53 7.03
CA PHE A 136 -13.44 -13.83 7.09
C PHE A 136 -14.23 -14.03 8.41
N PRO A 137 -14.39 -15.26 8.99
CA PRO A 137 -15.15 -15.44 10.22
C PRO A 137 -14.57 -14.72 11.43
N ARG A 138 -13.26 -14.39 11.42
CA ARG A 138 -12.60 -13.69 12.54
C ARG A 138 -13.20 -12.32 12.83
N GLN A 139 -13.87 -11.71 11.85
CA GLN A 139 -14.57 -10.44 12.05
C GLN A 139 -15.78 -10.56 12.99
N PHE A 140 -16.25 -11.79 13.23
CA PHE A 140 -17.44 -12.10 14.02
C PHE A 140 -17.14 -12.97 15.26
N GLU A 141 -15.87 -13.12 15.65
CA GLU A 141 -15.46 -14.01 16.73
C GLU A 141 -15.97 -13.57 18.12
N SER A 142 -16.12 -12.27 18.33
CA SER A 142 -16.58 -11.74 19.62
C SER A 142 -17.78 -10.83 19.48
N LYS A 143 -18.59 -10.72 20.55
CA LYS A 143 -19.75 -9.82 20.56
C LYS A 143 -19.38 -8.36 20.23
N PRO A 144 -18.28 -7.77 20.73
CA PRO A 144 -17.87 -6.42 20.36
C PRO A 144 -17.51 -6.29 18.86
N GLN A 145 -16.86 -7.31 18.28
CA GLN A 145 -16.55 -7.31 16.85
C GLN A 145 -17.82 -7.38 16.00
N MET A 146 -18.74 -8.32 16.33
CA MET A 146 -20.03 -8.43 15.66
C MET A 146 -20.81 -7.12 15.73
N LEU A 147 -20.92 -6.54 16.92
CA LEU A 147 -21.63 -5.26 17.11
C LEU A 147 -21.00 -4.15 16.24
N ARG A 148 -19.67 -4.07 16.22
CA ARG A 148 -18.94 -3.07 15.40
C ARG A 148 -19.24 -3.23 13.92
N VAL A 149 -19.23 -4.46 13.41
CA VAL A 149 -19.54 -4.75 12.01
C VAL A 149 -20.96 -4.28 11.69
N PHE A 150 -21.96 -4.75 12.43
CA PHE A 150 -23.36 -4.45 12.12
C PHE A 150 -23.73 -2.98 12.33
N VAL A 151 -23.22 -2.35 13.38
CA VAL A 151 -23.43 -0.90 13.61
C VAL A 151 -22.79 -0.08 12.48
N ASN A 152 -21.58 -0.47 12.06
CA ASN A 152 -20.91 0.23 10.96
C ASN A 152 -21.65 0.03 9.62
N ASP A 153 -22.14 -1.17 9.37
CA ASP A 153 -22.87 -1.47 8.14
C ASP A 153 -24.19 -0.74 8.08
N GLU A 154 -24.96 -0.73 9.18
CA GLU A 154 -26.21 0.05 9.29
C GLU A 154 -25.94 1.56 9.13
N TRP A 155 -24.93 2.07 9.85
CA TRP A 155 -24.57 3.49 9.78
C TRP A 155 -24.12 3.94 8.39
N THR A 156 -23.43 3.08 7.67
CA THR A 156 -22.81 3.39 6.37
C THR A 156 -23.61 2.88 5.17
N GLY A 157 -24.76 2.26 5.40
CA GLY A 157 -25.65 1.79 4.34
C GLY A 157 -25.09 0.64 3.52
N ARG A 158 -24.33 -0.29 4.12
CA ARG A 158 -23.88 -1.49 3.41
C ARG A 158 -25.07 -2.36 3.01
N ALA A 159 -25.01 -3.01 1.85
CA ALA A 159 -26.05 -3.93 1.39
C ALA A 159 -26.28 -5.04 2.43
N ALA A 160 -27.55 -5.31 2.76
CA ALA A 160 -27.94 -6.25 3.82
C ALA A 160 -27.47 -7.70 3.56
N ASP A 161 -27.30 -8.07 2.30
CA ASP A 161 -26.85 -9.38 1.86
C ASP A 161 -25.31 -9.47 1.63
N TYR A 162 -24.58 -8.40 1.92
CA TYR A 162 -23.14 -8.32 1.62
C TYR A 162 -22.36 -9.50 2.20
N TRP A 163 -22.55 -9.78 3.50
CA TRP A 163 -21.82 -10.85 4.19
C TRP A 163 -22.30 -12.24 3.81
N GLN A 164 -23.55 -12.37 3.39
CA GLN A 164 -24.12 -13.63 2.91
C GLN A 164 -23.55 -14.02 1.56
N THR A 165 -23.32 -13.05 0.68
CA THR A 165 -22.82 -13.25 -0.68
C THR A 165 -21.29 -13.14 -0.81
N PHE A 166 -20.59 -12.69 0.25
CA PHE A 166 -19.16 -12.41 0.22
C PHE A 166 -18.31 -13.58 -0.28
N ARG A 167 -18.51 -14.78 0.31
CA ARG A 167 -17.74 -15.96 -0.06
C ARG A 167 -17.92 -16.36 -1.52
N GLU A 168 -19.13 -16.30 -2.03
CA GLU A 168 -19.41 -16.63 -3.42
C GLU A 168 -18.82 -15.59 -4.38
N LYS A 169 -18.84 -14.32 -4.00
CA LYS A 169 -18.15 -13.26 -4.75
C LYS A 169 -16.64 -13.48 -4.78
N VAL A 170 -16.02 -13.89 -3.66
CA VAL A 170 -14.58 -14.21 -3.62
C VAL A 170 -14.27 -15.39 -4.54
N LYS A 171 -15.04 -16.48 -4.48
CA LYS A 171 -14.83 -17.67 -5.33
C LYS A 171 -14.98 -17.37 -6.82
N ALA A 172 -15.87 -16.45 -7.18
CA ALA A 172 -16.17 -16.11 -8.58
C ALA A 172 -15.06 -15.30 -9.27
N VAL A 173 -14.13 -14.69 -8.52
CA VAL A 173 -13.05 -13.87 -9.10
C VAL A 173 -12.11 -14.71 -9.95
N THR A 174 -11.75 -14.18 -11.12
CA THR A 174 -10.79 -14.80 -12.07
C THR A 174 -9.45 -14.08 -12.07
N ARG A 175 -8.43 -14.70 -12.67
CA ARG A 175 -7.11 -14.07 -12.86
C ARG A 175 -7.18 -12.83 -13.74
N GLU A 176 -8.04 -12.87 -14.73
CA GLU A 176 -8.34 -11.76 -15.64
C GLU A 176 -8.95 -10.56 -14.89
N ASP A 177 -9.81 -10.83 -13.89
CA ASP A 177 -10.33 -9.78 -13.01
C ASP A 177 -9.23 -9.10 -12.23
N LEU A 178 -8.27 -9.88 -11.67
CA LEU A 178 -7.13 -9.33 -10.95
C LEU A 178 -6.26 -8.45 -11.85
N GLN A 179 -5.94 -8.91 -13.06
CA GLN A 179 -5.16 -8.12 -14.01
C GLN A 179 -5.89 -6.85 -14.44
N ARG A 180 -7.20 -6.93 -14.70
CA ARG A 180 -8.04 -5.77 -15.04
C ARG A 180 -8.01 -4.73 -13.92
N VAL A 181 -8.18 -5.17 -12.68
CA VAL A 181 -8.15 -4.31 -11.49
C VAL A 181 -6.76 -3.71 -11.28
N ALA A 182 -5.69 -4.51 -11.46
CA ALA A 182 -4.33 -4.00 -11.41
C ALA A 182 -4.09 -2.88 -12.44
N LYS A 183 -4.51 -3.09 -13.69
CA LYS A 183 -4.39 -2.07 -14.75
C LYS A 183 -5.17 -0.80 -14.45
N LYS A 184 -6.35 -0.93 -13.84
CA LYS A 184 -7.25 0.20 -13.54
C LYS A 184 -6.77 0.99 -12.31
N HIS A 185 -6.32 0.32 -11.25
CA HIS A 185 -6.14 0.92 -9.93
C HIS A 185 -4.69 1.02 -9.44
N LEU A 186 -3.74 0.26 -10.02
CA LEU A 186 -2.34 0.26 -9.61
C LEU A 186 -1.43 0.86 -10.69
N ASP A 187 -1.45 2.16 -10.85
CA ASP A 187 -0.59 2.86 -11.81
C ASP A 187 0.66 3.40 -11.12
N PRO A 188 1.87 2.83 -11.38
CA PRO A 188 3.10 3.29 -10.75
C PRO A 188 3.43 4.76 -11.04
N GLU A 189 3.03 5.28 -12.20
CA GLU A 189 3.27 6.68 -12.58
C GLU A 189 2.41 7.67 -11.79
N LYS A 190 1.33 7.18 -11.17
CA LYS A 190 0.44 7.97 -10.30
C LYS A 190 0.74 7.84 -8.82
N MET A 191 1.80 7.12 -8.46
CA MET A 191 2.19 6.96 -7.06
C MET A 191 2.97 8.16 -6.54
N ALA A 192 2.74 8.51 -5.28
CA ALA A 192 3.68 9.30 -4.49
C ALA A 192 4.56 8.33 -3.70
N ILE A 193 5.86 8.49 -3.83
CA ILE A 193 6.87 7.71 -3.10
C ILE A 193 7.50 8.63 -2.07
N LEU A 194 7.25 8.39 -0.79
CA LEU A 194 7.86 9.12 0.32
C LEU A 194 8.99 8.28 0.91
N VAL A 195 10.17 8.89 0.97
CA VAL A 195 11.38 8.30 1.54
C VAL A 195 11.81 9.15 2.73
N VAL A 196 12.04 8.52 3.87
CA VAL A 196 12.61 9.16 5.06
C VAL A 196 13.93 8.49 5.37
N GLY A 197 15.01 9.24 5.43
CA GLY A 197 16.35 8.68 5.72
C GLY A 197 17.50 9.61 5.34
N ASP A 198 18.70 9.07 5.33
CA ASP A 198 19.90 9.77 4.85
C ASP A 198 19.95 9.74 3.32
N TRP A 199 19.71 10.88 2.71
CA TRP A 199 19.64 10.98 1.25
C TRP A 199 20.96 10.71 0.54
N ASP A 200 22.08 11.10 1.16
CA ASP A 200 23.40 10.93 0.57
C ASP A 200 23.79 9.44 0.49
N GLU A 201 23.28 8.63 1.42
CA GLU A 201 23.40 7.18 1.36
C GLU A 201 22.35 6.49 0.48
N ILE A 202 21.13 7.06 0.40
CA ILE A 202 20.00 6.48 -0.33
C ILE A 202 20.10 6.75 -1.83
N ALA A 203 20.39 7.99 -2.23
CA ALA A 203 20.27 8.43 -3.61
C ALA A 203 21.17 7.68 -4.60
N PRO A 204 22.42 7.32 -4.26
CA PRO A 204 23.31 6.58 -5.16
C PRO A 204 22.85 5.15 -5.46
N GLY A 205 22.03 4.56 -4.56
CA GLY A 205 21.57 3.20 -4.66
C GLY A 205 22.58 2.15 -4.16
N ASP A 206 22.34 0.90 -4.55
CA ASP A 206 23.15 -0.23 -4.09
C ASP A 206 24.53 -0.30 -4.73
N LEU A 207 25.46 -0.99 -4.07
CA LEU A 207 26.86 -1.12 -4.51
C LEU A 207 26.99 -1.77 -5.89
N GLU A 208 26.07 -2.64 -6.26
CA GLU A 208 26.05 -3.33 -7.56
C GLU A 208 25.40 -2.46 -8.65
N LYS A 209 24.91 -1.28 -8.31
CA LYS A 209 24.26 -0.32 -9.22
C LYS A 209 23.06 -0.90 -9.96
N ARG A 210 22.31 -1.77 -9.30
CA ARG A 210 21.08 -2.36 -9.85
C ARG A 210 19.90 -1.37 -9.87
N ALA A 211 19.91 -0.38 -8.97
CA ALA A 211 18.96 0.71 -8.92
C ALA A 211 19.53 1.92 -8.18
N SER A 212 19.07 3.10 -8.57
CA SER A 212 19.33 4.37 -7.90
C SER A 212 18.05 5.19 -7.79
N MET A 213 18.02 6.22 -6.96
CA MET A 213 16.83 7.08 -6.88
C MET A 213 16.64 7.94 -8.14
N GLN A 214 17.65 8.02 -9.02
CA GLN A 214 17.55 8.66 -10.34
C GLN A 214 16.65 7.89 -11.31
N ASP A 215 16.38 6.62 -11.05
CA ASP A 215 15.56 5.75 -11.91
C ASP A 215 14.05 6.06 -11.77
N PHE A 216 13.66 6.81 -10.71
CA PHE A 216 12.27 7.14 -10.44
C PHE A 216 11.96 8.60 -10.77
N PHE A 217 10.82 8.84 -11.44
CA PHE A 217 10.33 10.17 -11.81
C PHE A 217 11.37 11.07 -12.48
N GLY A 218 12.25 10.46 -13.31
CA GLY A 218 13.33 11.18 -13.99
C GLY A 218 14.37 11.79 -13.05
N GLY A 219 14.55 11.22 -11.87
CA GLY A 219 15.47 11.72 -10.85
C GLY A 219 15.00 12.99 -10.11
N LYS A 220 13.79 13.46 -10.41
CA LYS A 220 13.24 14.65 -9.75
C LYS A 220 12.73 14.29 -8.36
N VAL A 221 13.33 14.89 -7.33
CA VAL A 221 12.93 14.71 -5.93
C VAL A 221 12.45 16.03 -5.33
N THR A 222 11.41 15.96 -4.49
CA THR A 222 10.94 17.07 -3.68
C THR A 222 11.36 16.83 -2.23
N HIS A 223 12.31 17.64 -1.73
CA HIS A 223 12.73 17.58 -0.33
C HIS A 223 11.70 18.30 0.54
N LEU A 224 11.22 17.62 1.57
CA LEU A 224 10.27 18.12 2.54
C LEU A 224 10.98 18.29 3.89
N PRO A 225 10.65 19.33 4.66
CA PRO A 225 11.22 19.50 5.99
C PRO A 225 10.72 18.39 6.94
N LEU A 226 11.60 17.94 7.85
CA LEU A 226 11.16 17.18 9.01
C LEU A 226 10.25 18.07 9.86
N ARG A 227 9.17 17.51 10.39
CA ARG A 227 8.18 18.24 11.18
C ARG A 227 8.17 17.77 12.62
N ASP A 228 7.89 18.69 13.52
CA ASP A 228 7.58 18.37 14.91
C ASP A 228 6.33 17.47 14.97
N PRO A 229 6.37 16.32 15.68
CA PRO A 229 5.26 15.37 15.70
C PRO A 229 4.01 15.88 16.45
N LEU A 230 4.14 16.92 17.28
CA LEU A 230 3.04 17.46 18.05
C LEU A 230 2.40 18.67 17.37
N THR A 231 3.22 19.58 16.84
CA THR A 231 2.75 20.84 16.25
C THR A 231 2.58 20.75 14.74
N LEU A 232 3.23 19.77 14.09
CA LEU A 232 3.34 19.61 12.64
C LEU A 232 4.06 20.76 11.94
N GLU A 233 4.68 21.67 12.71
CA GLU A 233 5.49 22.75 12.15
C GLU A 233 6.84 22.23 11.65
N PRO A 234 7.39 22.80 10.57
CA PRO A 234 8.72 22.44 10.10
C PRO A 234 9.77 22.66 11.19
N LEU A 235 10.61 21.67 11.42
CA LEU A 235 11.77 21.81 12.30
C LEU A 235 12.88 22.58 11.58
N PRO A 236 13.66 23.43 12.29
CA PRO A 236 14.86 24.03 11.73
C PRO A 236 15.85 22.95 11.25
N GLU A 237 16.59 23.21 10.15
CA GLU A 237 17.51 22.24 9.55
C GLU A 237 18.54 21.68 10.56
N ALA A 238 19.01 22.49 11.51
CA ALA A 238 19.93 22.06 12.56
C ALA A 238 19.32 21.05 13.56
N ALA A 239 17.98 21.01 13.72
CA ALA A 239 17.30 20.06 14.59
C ALA A 239 16.95 18.75 13.86
N SER A 240 16.96 18.76 12.52
CA SER A 240 16.74 17.61 11.67
C SER A 240 17.85 16.56 11.77
N ALA A 241 19.09 17.00 12.03
CA ALA A 241 20.26 16.12 12.19
C ALA A 241 20.37 15.44 13.56
N ALA A 242 19.64 15.92 14.59
CA ALA A 242 19.80 15.51 15.99
C ALA A 242 18.55 14.85 16.61
N ALA A 243 17.51 14.54 15.85
CA ALA A 243 16.32 13.88 16.38
C ALA A 243 16.56 12.36 16.56
N PRO A 244 16.34 11.80 17.79
CA PRO A 244 16.61 10.41 18.13
C PRO A 244 15.75 9.41 17.37
#